data_b0a5ca8c3031010ac277e841e4c177b6
#
_entry.id   b0a5ca8c3031010ac277e841e4c177b6
#
_cell.length_a   1.000
_cell.length_b   1.000
_cell.length_c   1.000
_cell.angle_alpha   90.00
_cell.angle_beta   90.00
_cell.angle_gamma   90.00
#
_symmetry.space_group_name_H-M   'P 1'
#
loop_
_entity.id
_entity.type
_entity.pdbx_description
1 polymer ?
#
loop_
_entity_poly.entity_id
_entity_poly.type
_entity_poly.pdbx_seq_one_letter_code
_entity_poly.pdbx_strand_id
1 'polypeptide(L)'
;IEEINNWAPIKATRDVYKKLGKDPNRYRPSAESLRRRIVRGLSLYQVDTLVDLINLLSIRTGYSIGGFDLDKIQGGQLTLGVGREGELYHGIGRGELNIAGLPVYRDAVGGIGTPTSDEERTKIDLQTTRLLMIINGYSGYDGLEEAIDYAYRLLNQYASVEHADLSIYRKKESE
;
A
#
# COMPACT_ATOMS: atom_id res chain seq x y z
N ILE A 1 -21.20 -2.23 -3.37
CA ILE A 1 -20.09 -3.04 -2.79
C ILE A 1 -19.51 -4.00 -3.85
N GLU A 2 -20.33 -4.66 -4.66
CA GLU A 2 -19.85 -5.54 -5.74
C GLU A 2 -19.00 -4.79 -6.78
N GLU A 3 -19.38 -3.59 -7.14
CA GLU A 3 -18.63 -2.73 -8.07
C GLU A 3 -17.22 -2.42 -7.58
N ILE A 4 -17.04 -2.22 -6.25
CA ILE A 4 -15.72 -1.97 -5.66
C ILE A 4 -14.78 -3.15 -5.91
N ASN A 5 -15.26 -4.38 -5.73
CA ASN A 5 -14.45 -5.59 -5.90
C ASN A 5 -14.06 -5.84 -7.37
N ASN A 6 -14.82 -5.30 -8.31
CA ASN A 6 -14.61 -5.47 -9.74
C ASN A 6 -13.71 -4.41 -10.34
N TRP A 7 -13.34 -3.39 -9.59
CA TRP A 7 -12.38 -2.39 -10.07
C TRP A 7 -11.01 -3.03 -10.31
N ALA A 8 -10.44 -2.81 -11.47
CA ALA A 8 -9.27 -3.57 -11.95
C ALA A 8 -8.11 -3.67 -10.93
N PRO A 9 -7.62 -2.57 -10.30
CA PRO A 9 -6.55 -2.68 -9.32
C PRO A 9 -6.95 -3.46 -8.05
N ILE A 10 -8.19 -3.28 -7.58
CA ILE A 10 -8.70 -3.99 -6.40
C ILE A 10 -8.88 -5.47 -6.72
N LYS A 11 -9.51 -5.77 -7.85
CA LYS A 11 -9.72 -7.15 -8.29
C LYS A 11 -8.40 -7.89 -8.45
N ALA A 12 -7.42 -7.28 -9.11
CA ALA A 12 -6.10 -7.87 -9.32
C ALA A 12 -5.40 -8.19 -7.98
N THR A 13 -5.44 -7.28 -7.02
CA THR A 13 -4.88 -7.51 -5.68
C THR A 13 -5.58 -8.66 -4.97
N ARG A 14 -6.92 -8.72 -5.03
CA ARG A 14 -7.71 -9.83 -4.46
C ARG A 14 -7.37 -11.17 -5.12
N ASP A 15 -7.16 -11.17 -6.44
CA ASP A 15 -6.81 -12.39 -7.18
C ASP A 15 -5.40 -12.88 -6.82
N VAL A 16 -4.45 -11.97 -6.58
CA VAL A 16 -3.13 -12.33 -6.02
C VAL A 16 -3.29 -12.98 -4.63
N TYR A 17 -4.09 -12.41 -3.74
CA TYR A 17 -4.34 -13.01 -2.41
C TYR A 17 -4.87 -14.43 -2.54
N LYS A 18 -5.89 -14.65 -3.37
CA LYS A 18 -6.45 -16.00 -3.60
C LYS A 18 -5.41 -16.99 -4.12
N LYS A 19 -4.56 -16.56 -5.08
CA LYS A 19 -3.47 -17.39 -5.60
C LYS A 19 -2.46 -17.79 -4.53
N LEU A 20 -2.25 -16.92 -3.53
CA LEU A 20 -1.35 -17.16 -2.40
C LEU A 20 -2.04 -17.86 -1.22
N GLY A 21 -3.30 -18.26 -1.37
CA GLY A 21 -4.06 -18.95 -0.33
C GLY A 21 -4.62 -18.04 0.77
N LYS A 22 -4.64 -16.71 0.55
CA LYS A 22 -5.17 -15.75 1.51
C LYS A 22 -6.61 -15.35 1.16
N ASP A 23 -7.49 -15.32 2.17
CA ASP A 23 -8.87 -14.87 1.97
C ASP A 23 -8.95 -13.32 1.88
N PRO A 24 -9.27 -12.76 0.69
CA PRO A 24 -9.36 -11.31 0.51
C PRO A 24 -10.61 -10.68 1.16
N ASN A 25 -11.55 -11.47 1.64
CA ASN A 25 -12.71 -10.94 2.38
C ASN A 25 -12.34 -10.65 3.83
N ARG A 26 -11.47 -11.45 4.40
CA ARG A 26 -10.94 -11.26 5.76
C ARG A 26 -9.79 -10.26 5.79
N TYR A 27 -8.88 -10.33 4.80
CA TYR A 27 -7.68 -9.49 4.68
C TYR A 27 -7.80 -8.54 3.49
N ARG A 28 -8.77 -7.63 3.53
CA ARG A 28 -9.07 -6.76 2.39
C ARG A 28 -7.88 -5.87 2.01
N PRO A 29 -7.65 -5.65 0.70
CA PRO A 29 -6.78 -4.58 0.24
C PRO A 29 -7.17 -3.23 0.83
N SER A 30 -6.20 -2.38 1.14
CA SER A 30 -6.45 -1.08 1.78
C SER A 30 -7.35 -0.18 0.95
N ALA A 31 -7.16 -0.13 -0.38
CA ALA A 31 -8.02 0.62 -1.29
C ALA A 31 -9.49 0.18 -1.22
N GLU A 32 -9.74 -1.13 -1.15
CA GLU A 32 -11.08 -1.67 -0.97
C GLU A 32 -11.68 -1.24 0.37
N SER A 33 -10.88 -1.34 1.45
CA SER A 33 -11.33 -0.98 2.79
C SER A 33 -11.72 0.50 2.90
N LEU A 34 -10.91 1.40 2.32
CA LEU A 34 -11.19 2.84 2.28
C LEU A 34 -12.47 3.15 1.51
N ARG A 35 -12.66 2.55 0.33
CA ARG A 35 -13.87 2.77 -0.49
C ARG A 35 -15.12 2.24 0.18
N ARG A 36 -15.06 1.05 0.80
CA ARG A 36 -16.17 0.48 1.56
C ARG A 36 -16.57 1.37 2.74
N ARG A 37 -15.59 2.02 3.36
CA ARG A 37 -15.83 2.97 4.44
C ARG A 37 -16.67 4.16 3.95
N ILE A 38 -16.32 4.74 2.80
CA ILE A 38 -17.05 5.85 2.18
C ILE A 38 -18.49 5.43 1.81
N VAL A 39 -18.65 4.29 1.14
CA VAL A 39 -19.98 3.80 0.71
C VAL A 39 -20.91 3.55 1.91
N ARG A 40 -20.34 3.27 3.08
CA ARG A 40 -21.10 3.12 4.34
C ARG A 40 -21.39 4.44 5.05
N GLY A 41 -21.04 5.57 4.44
CA GLY A 41 -21.22 6.89 5.04
C GLY A 41 -20.32 7.18 6.24
N LEU A 42 -19.24 6.39 6.41
CA LEU A 42 -18.28 6.61 7.49
C LEU A 42 -17.21 7.60 7.03
N SER A 43 -16.85 8.56 7.90
CA SER A 43 -15.79 9.51 7.64
C SER A 43 -14.44 8.81 7.48
N LEU A 44 -13.58 9.33 6.62
CA LEU A 44 -12.19 8.89 6.53
C LEU A 44 -11.43 9.27 7.81
N TYR A 45 -10.42 8.49 8.12
CA TYR A 45 -9.47 8.86 9.17
C TYR A 45 -8.67 10.07 8.72
N GLN A 46 -8.47 11.01 9.62
CA GLN A 46 -7.52 12.11 9.45
C GLN A 46 -6.33 11.80 10.35
N VAL A 47 -5.17 11.57 9.75
CA VAL A 47 -3.96 11.15 10.47
C VAL A 47 -2.91 12.25 10.38
N ASP A 48 -2.34 12.44 9.21
CA ASP A 48 -1.47 13.53 8.84
C ASP A 48 -1.56 13.79 7.34
N THR A 49 -0.95 14.88 6.87
CA THR A 49 -1.06 15.28 5.46
C THR A 49 -0.59 14.19 4.50
N LEU A 50 0.54 13.53 4.76
CA LEU A 50 1.09 12.51 3.85
C LEU A 50 0.19 11.28 3.79
N VAL A 51 -0.24 10.77 4.93
CA VAL A 51 -1.15 9.61 5.01
C VAL A 51 -2.49 9.93 4.36
N ASP A 52 -3.04 11.11 4.60
CA ASP A 52 -4.33 11.52 4.03
C ASP A 52 -4.26 11.65 2.49
N LEU A 53 -3.15 12.17 1.94
CA LEU A 53 -2.91 12.23 0.50
C LEU A 53 -2.76 10.83 -0.12
N ILE A 54 -2.06 9.92 0.54
CA ILE A 54 -1.92 8.52 0.12
C ILE A 54 -3.28 7.82 0.13
N ASN A 55 -4.08 8.02 1.16
CA ASN A 55 -5.44 7.48 1.23
C ASN A 55 -6.33 8.04 0.11
N LEU A 56 -6.27 9.34 -0.17
CA LEU A 56 -7.00 9.96 -1.26
C LEU A 56 -6.60 9.37 -2.62
N LEU A 57 -5.31 9.21 -2.86
CA LEU A 57 -4.78 8.58 -4.07
C LEU A 57 -5.30 7.14 -4.20
N SER A 58 -5.24 6.36 -3.13
CA SER A 58 -5.73 4.99 -3.09
C SER A 58 -7.22 4.89 -3.39
N ILE A 59 -8.03 5.78 -2.82
CA ILE A 59 -9.47 5.87 -3.09
C ILE A 59 -9.72 6.19 -4.56
N ARG A 60 -9.02 7.16 -5.10
CA ARG A 60 -9.19 7.64 -6.47
C ARG A 60 -8.82 6.59 -7.51
N THR A 61 -7.71 5.90 -7.30
CA THR A 61 -7.10 5.02 -8.29
C THR A 61 -7.45 3.54 -8.11
N GLY A 62 -7.83 3.13 -6.90
CA GLY A 62 -8.06 1.72 -6.55
C GLY A 62 -6.80 0.93 -6.24
N TYR A 63 -5.61 1.52 -6.37
CA TYR A 63 -4.38 0.88 -5.94
C TYR A 63 -4.26 0.89 -4.42
N SER A 64 -3.85 -0.24 -3.84
CA SER A 64 -3.37 -0.27 -2.46
C SER A 64 -1.95 0.29 -2.42
N ILE A 65 -1.73 1.28 -1.58
CA ILE A 65 -0.50 2.06 -1.57
C ILE A 65 0.09 2.04 -0.18
N GLY A 66 1.36 1.66 -0.07
CA GLY A 66 2.14 1.75 1.15
C GLY A 66 2.84 3.10 1.25
N GLY A 67 2.86 3.68 2.44
CA GLY A 67 3.59 4.90 2.76
C GLY A 67 4.48 4.69 3.98
N PHE A 68 5.76 5.02 3.83
CA PHE A 68 6.78 4.71 4.83
C PHE A 68 7.68 5.92 5.06
N ASP A 69 8.13 6.07 6.29
CA ASP A 69 9.26 6.92 6.60
C ASP A 69 10.54 6.22 6.13
N LEU A 70 11.17 6.76 5.09
CA LEU A 70 12.36 6.16 4.48
C LEU A 70 13.52 6.04 5.48
N ASP A 71 13.62 6.96 6.43
CA ASP A 71 14.70 6.98 7.42
C ASP A 71 14.55 5.90 8.50
N LYS A 72 13.36 5.29 8.62
CA LYS A 72 13.10 4.16 9.52
C LYS A 72 13.36 2.80 8.87
N ILE A 73 13.55 2.76 7.56
CA ILE A 73 13.86 1.51 6.82
C ILE A 73 15.32 1.15 7.05
N GLN A 74 15.57 -0.10 7.42
CA GLN A 74 16.91 -0.58 7.76
C GLN A 74 17.52 -1.45 6.66
N GLY A 75 18.85 -1.37 6.51
CA GLY A 75 19.64 -2.19 5.57
C GLY A 75 19.69 -1.69 4.13
N GLY A 76 19.01 -0.58 3.80
CA GLY A 76 19.10 0.07 2.48
C GLY A 76 18.53 -0.74 1.30
N GLN A 77 17.88 -1.87 1.56
CA GLN A 77 17.24 -2.72 0.55
C GLN A 77 15.86 -3.15 0.98
N LEU A 78 14.95 -3.25 0.01
CA LEU A 78 13.65 -3.87 0.19
C LEU A 78 13.53 -5.11 -0.70
N THR A 79 12.92 -6.14 -0.17
CA THR A 79 12.55 -7.34 -0.92
C THR A 79 11.04 -7.51 -0.90
N LEU A 80 10.45 -7.87 -2.05
CA LEU A 80 9.06 -8.29 -2.13
C LEU A 80 9.00 -9.82 -2.08
N GLY A 81 8.23 -10.33 -1.15
CA GLY A 81 8.01 -11.77 -0.99
C GLY A 81 6.59 -12.09 -0.55
N VAL A 82 6.43 -13.28 -0.02
CA VAL A 82 5.17 -13.75 0.55
C VAL A 82 5.33 -13.92 2.06
N GLY A 83 4.37 -13.43 2.83
CA GLY A 83 4.32 -13.58 4.28
C GLY A 83 4.31 -15.05 4.69
N ARG A 84 5.03 -15.38 5.77
CA ARG A 84 5.18 -16.73 6.30
C ARG A 84 4.29 -16.94 7.51
N GLU A 85 3.98 -18.19 7.80
CA GLU A 85 3.30 -18.56 9.05
C GLU A 85 4.14 -18.15 10.26
N GLY A 86 3.48 -17.51 11.25
CA GLY A 86 4.15 -17.05 12.47
C GLY A 86 5.09 -15.85 12.28
N GLU A 87 5.14 -15.25 11.11
CA GLU A 87 5.96 -14.04 10.87
C GLU A 87 5.43 -12.86 11.67
N LEU A 88 6.28 -12.28 12.51
CA LEU A 88 5.90 -11.16 13.37
C LEU A 88 5.60 -9.91 12.54
N TYR A 89 4.42 -9.33 12.76
CA TYR A 89 3.98 -8.13 12.05
C TYR A 89 2.93 -7.39 12.87
N HIS A 90 3.14 -6.09 13.10
CA HIS A 90 2.20 -5.24 13.82
C HIS A 90 1.61 -4.20 12.86
N GLY A 91 0.39 -4.44 12.40
CA GLY A 91 -0.29 -3.51 11.50
C GLY A 91 -0.69 -2.22 12.21
N ILE A 92 -0.53 -1.08 11.54
CA ILE A 92 -0.88 0.24 12.07
C ILE A 92 -2.36 0.26 12.48
N GLY A 93 -2.60 0.53 13.78
CA GLY A 93 -3.95 0.59 14.34
C GLY A 93 -4.69 -0.77 14.40
N ARG A 94 -4.00 -1.89 14.16
CA ARG A 94 -4.58 -3.23 14.14
C ARG A 94 -3.97 -4.18 15.19
N GLY A 95 -2.76 -3.87 15.65
CA GLY A 95 -1.97 -4.77 16.47
C GLY A 95 -1.37 -5.92 15.65
N GLU A 96 -1.18 -7.06 16.28
CA GLU A 96 -0.62 -8.25 15.63
C GLU A 96 -1.48 -8.71 14.45
N LEU A 97 -0.85 -8.88 13.29
CA LEU A 97 -1.50 -9.26 12.04
C LEU A 97 -0.84 -10.52 11.45
N ASN A 98 -1.64 -11.54 11.16
CA ASN A 98 -1.17 -12.71 10.43
C ASN A 98 -1.00 -12.37 8.95
N ILE A 99 0.24 -12.18 8.51
CA ILE A 99 0.59 -11.86 7.12
C ILE A 99 0.88 -13.08 6.25
N ALA A 100 0.78 -14.30 6.78
CA ALA A 100 0.97 -15.52 5.98
C ALA A 100 0.12 -15.47 4.71
N GLY A 101 0.75 -15.67 3.54
CA GLY A 101 0.09 -15.62 2.26
C GLY A 101 -0.21 -14.22 1.71
N LEU A 102 0.19 -13.14 2.40
CA LEU A 102 0.13 -11.79 1.83
C LEU A 102 1.43 -11.45 1.11
N PRO A 103 1.38 -10.69 -0.01
CA PRO A 103 2.58 -10.01 -0.51
C PRO A 103 3.12 -9.09 0.59
N VAL A 104 4.41 -9.14 0.83
CA VAL A 104 5.04 -8.34 1.88
C VAL A 104 6.38 -7.77 1.43
N TYR A 105 6.57 -6.48 1.67
CA TYR A 105 7.88 -5.83 1.56
C TYR A 105 8.63 -6.00 2.87
N ARG A 106 9.91 -6.38 2.78
CA ARG A 106 10.79 -6.55 3.93
C ARG A 106 12.04 -5.70 3.78
N ASP A 107 12.45 -5.09 4.87
CA ASP A 107 13.79 -4.54 5.05
C ASP A 107 14.69 -5.54 5.80
N ALA A 108 15.85 -5.10 6.30
CA ALA A 108 16.77 -5.99 7.02
C ALA A 108 16.20 -6.54 8.34
N VAL A 109 15.18 -5.91 8.91
CA VAL A 109 14.57 -6.32 10.19
C VAL A 109 13.40 -7.27 9.98
N GLY A 110 12.56 -7.01 8.97
CA GLY A 110 11.36 -7.79 8.72
C GLY A 110 10.35 -7.07 7.83
N GLY A 111 9.10 -7.51 7.88
CA GLY A 111 8.02 -6.92 7.11
C GLY A 111 7.80 -5.45 7.44
N ILE A 112 7.56 -4.62 6.42
CA ILE A 112 7.23 -3.21 6.57
C ILE A 112 5.86 -2.86 6.00
N GLY A 113 5.40 -3.56 4.97
CA GLY A 113 4.14 -3.26 4.30
C GLY A 113 3.55 -4.43 3.54
N THR A 114 2.23 -4.49 3.54
CA THR A 114 1.41 -5.38 2.72
C THR A 114 0.31 -4.55 2.05
N PRO A 115 -0.35 -5.03 0.98
CA PRO A 115 -1.48 -4.28 0.41
C PRO A 115 -2.68 -4.15 1.35
N THR A 116 -2.70 -4.86 2.48
CA THR A 116 -3.74 -4.77 3.50
C THR A 116 -3.44 -3.72 4.56
N SER A 117 -2.21 -3.64 5.03
CA SER A 117 -1.78 -2.74 6.11
C SER A 117 -0.26 -2.62 6.17
N ASP A 118 0.21 -1.44 6.53
CA ASP A 118 1.63 -1.19 6.80
C ASP A 118 1.97 -1.48 8.26
N GLU A 119 3.26 -1.69 8.54
CA GLU A 119 3.79 -2.04 9.86
C GLU A 119 4.11 -0.77 10.66
N GLU A 120 3.86 -0.82 11.98
CA GLU A 120 4.05 0.30 12.92
C GLU A 120 5.48 0.85 12.91
N ARG A 121 6.49 0.00 12.77
CA ARG A 121 7.89 0.36 12.93
C ARG A 121 8.38 1.40 11.92
N THR A 122 7.89 1.34 10.69
CA THR A 122 8.31 2.21 9.57
C THR A 122 7.26 3.24 9.18
N LYS A 123 6.25 3.45 10.03
CA LYS A 123 5.14 4.36 9.73
C LYS A 123 5.58 5.80 9.59
N ILE A 124 4.85 6.53 8.77
CA ILE A 124 4.90 7.99 8.67
C ILE A 124 4.43 8.60 9.99
N ASP A 125 5.10 9.65 10.42
CA ASP A 125 4.69 10.51 11.52
C ASP A 125 5.04 11.99 11.26
N LEU A 126 4.78 12.87 12.22
CA LEU A 126 5.03 14.31 12.08
C LEU A 126 6.52 14.68 11.94
N GLN A 127 7.42 13.76 12.18
CA GLN A 127 8.87 13.96 12.02
C GLN A 127 9.37 13.46 10.66
N THR A 128 8.52 12.82 9.88
CA THR A 128 8.90 12.25 8.58
C THR A 128 9.26 13.37 7.59
N THR A 129 10.50 13.34 7.10
CA THR A 129 11.01 14.29 6.09
C THR A 129 11.33 13.61 4.77
N ARG A 130 11.40 12.27 4.73
CA ARG A 130 11.67 11.47 3.54
C ARG A 130 10.63 10.38 3.40
N LEU A 131 9.78 10.52 2.39
CA LEU A 131 8.69 9.59 2.11
C LEU A 131 9.13 8.54 1.10
N LEU A 132 8.91 7.26 1.42
CA LEU A 132 8.82 6.19 0.42
C LEU A 132 7.35 5.85 0.21
N MET A 133 6.88 5.92 -1.03
CA MET A 133 5.54 5.51 -1.40
C MET A 133 5.61 4.36 -2.41
N ILE A 134 4.88 3.28 -2.16
CA ILE A 134 4.84 2.10 -3.02
C ILE A 134 3.42 1.86 -3.52
N ILE A 135 3.22 1.97 -4.83
CA ILE A 135 1.97 1.63 -5.49
C ILE A 135 2.01 0.15 -5.89
N ASN A 136 1.08 -0.64 -5.37
CA ASN A 136 0.98 -2.07 -5.68
C ASN A 136 0.20 -2.28 -6.98
N GLY A 137 0.92 -2.36 -8.10
CA GLY A 137 0.35 -2.43 -9.45
C GLY A 137 0.16 -3.86 -9.96
N TYR A 138 -0.76 -4.64 -9.40
CA TYR A 138 -1.02 -6.02 -9.85
C TYR A 138 -1.90 -6.11 -11.11
N SER A 139 -2.51 -5.01 -11.55
CA SER A 139 -3.37 -4.95 -12.74
C SER A 139 -2.63 -4.61 -14.04
N GLY A 140 -1.31 -4.53 -14.01
CA GLY A 140 -0.52 -4.10 -15.15
C GLY A 140 -0.35 -2.58 -15.23
N TYR A 141 -0.14 -2.07 -16.44
CA TYR A 141 0.19 -0.66 -16.66
C TYR A 141 -0.98 0.27 -16.80
N ASP A 142 -2.13 -0.25 -17.21
CA ASP A 142 -3.32 0.56 -17.45
C ASP A 142 -3.74 1.31 -16.19
N GLY A 143 -3.71 2.64 -16.25
CA GLY A 143 -4.01 3.52 -15.14
C GLY A 143 -2.84 3.81 -14.18
N LEU A 144 -1.69 3.12 -14.31
CA LEU A 144 -0.55 3.34 -13.42
C LEU A 144 0.11 4.70 -13.64
N GLU A 145 0.30 5.12 -14.89
CA GLU A 145 0.86 6.45 -15.22
C GLU A 145 -0.03 7.57 -14.68
N GLU A 146 -1.35 7.47 -14.87
CA GLU A 146 -2.29 8.45 -14.32
C GLU A 146 -2.24 8.51 -12.79
N ALA A 147 -2.08 7.37 -12.12
CA ALA A 147 -1.92 7.31 -10.67
C ALA A 147 -0.62 7.98 -10.21
N ILE A 148 0.49 7.76 -10.92
CA ILE A 148 1.78 8.38 -10.64
C ILE A 148 1.70 9.90 -10.83
N ASP A 149 1.14 10.37 -11.93
CA ASP A 149 0.97 11.80 -12.20
C ASP A 149 0.07 12.46 -11.15
N TYR A 150 -0.97 11.77 -10.73
CA TYR A 150 -1.84 12.27 -9.68
C TYR A 150 -1.13 12.34 -8.33
N ALA A 151 -0.31 11.34 -8.01
CA ALA A 151 0.52 11.35 -6.81
C ALA A 151 1.48 12.55 -6.77
N TYR A 152 2.20 12.81 -7.85
CA TYR A 152 3.09 13.97 -7.96
C TYR A 152 2.35 15.29 -7.75
N ARG A 153 1.19 15.46 -8.38
CA ARG A 153 0.37 16.66 -8.21
C ARG A 153 -0.06 16.87 -6.77
N LEU A 154 -0.57 15.84 -6.11
CA LEU A 154 -1.01 15.91 -4.72
C LEU A 154 0.16 16.24 -3.78
N LEU A 155 1.27 15.53 -3.91
CA LEU A 155 2.44 15.72 -3.05
C LEU A 155 3.09 17.10 -3.24
N ASN A 156 3.19 17.57 -4.49
CA ASN A 156 3.70 18.90 -4.77
C ASN A 156 2.77 19.99 -4.21
N GLN A 157 1.48 19.88 -4.45
CA GLN A 157 0.51 20.92 -4.08
C GLN A 157 0.29 21.02 -2.57
N TYR A 158 0.26 19.89 -1.86
CA TYR A 158 -0.18 19.83 -0.45
C TYR A 158 0.92 19.46 0.55
N ALA A 159 2.02 18.89 0.09
CA ALA A 159 3.14 18.49 0.94
C ALA A 159 4.47 19.14 0.54
N SER A 160 4.45 20.11 -0.40
CA SER A 160 5.64 20.84 -0.87
C SER A 160 6.79 19.93 -1.32
N VAL A 161 6.46 18.79 -1.91
CA VAL A 161 7.46 17.88 -2.47
C VAL A 161 7.95 18.46 -3.80
N GLU A 162 9.22 18.87 -3.84
CA GLU A 162 9.85 19.45 -5.02
C GLU A 162 10.53 18.40 -5.90
N HIS A 163 11.09 17.36 -5.27
CA HIS A 163 11.82 16.31 -5.96
C HIS A 163 11.35 14.94 -5.50
N ALA A 164 11.15 14.05 -6.44
CA ALA A 164 10.88 12.64 -6.17
C ALA A 164 11.53 11.77 -7.25
N ASP A 165 12.17 10.70 -6.81
CA ASP A 165 12.67 9.65 -7.69
C ASP A 165 11.56 8.64 -7.95
N LEU A 166 11.44 8.19 -9.19
CA LEU A 166 10.49 7.17 -9.59
C LEU A 166 11.22 5.94 -10.13
N SER A 167 10.84 4.77 -9.62
CA SER A 167 11.26 3.49 -10.18
C SER A 167 10.07 2.58 -10.39
N ILE A 168 10.00 1.91 -11.54
CA ILE A 168 8.97 0.94 -11.85
C ILE A 168 9.60 -0.45 -11.96
N TYR A 169 9.16 -1.36 -11.10
CA TYR A 169 9.64 -2.74 -11.08
C TYR A 169 8.59 -3.66 -11.69
N ARG A 170 9.04 -4.54 -12.57
CA ARG A 170 8.21 -5.57 -13.22
C ARG A 170 8.69 -6.96 -12.84
N LYS A 171 7.76 -7.91 -12.77
CA LYS A 171 8.15 -9.31 -12.82
C LYS A 171 8.83 -9.57 -14.17
N LYS A 172 10.04 -10.15 -14.15
CA LYS A 172 10.64 -10.68 -15.38
C LYS A 172 9.72 -11.79 -15.92
N GLU A 173 9.33 -11.69 -17.18
CA GLU A 173 8.70 -12.82 -17.85
C GLU A 173 9.73 -13.94 -17.88
N SER A 174 9.37 -15.11 -17.36
CA SER A 174 10.19 -16.31 -17.53
C SER A 174 10.12 -16.69 -18.99
N GLU A 175 11.26 -16.66 -19.68
CA GLU A 175 11.46 -17.26 -20.99
C GLU A 175 11.08 -18.76 -20.96
#